data_7e6018c58749f7a2740d4e8bbbb9a96e
#
_entry.id   7e6018c58749f7a2740d4e8bbbb9a96e
#
_cell.length_a   1.000
_cell.length_b   1.000
_cell.length_c   1.000
_cell.angle_alpha   90.00
_cell.angle_beta   90.00
_cell.angle_gamma   90.00
#
_symmetry.space_group_name_H-M   'P 1'
#
loop_
_entity.id
_entity.type
_entity.pdbx_description
1 polymer ?
#
loop_
_entity_poly.entity_id
_entity_poly.type
_entity_poly.pdbx_seq_one_letter_code
_entity_poly.pdbx_strand_id
1 'polypeptide(L)'
;MELGFTAGRMKTGTPVRIDGRSIHFEEATEQRGEDDFHKFSFLDFQPRPLKQRSCWTIYTNEQVHDILRAGLPDSPLYNGQIQSIGPRYCPSIETKIVTFPDKTEHQLFLEPEGETTQEYYLNGFSSSLPLDIQVKALQEIPALRDVRIYRPGYAIEYDYFDPTQLNHNLETKQISNLFFAGQINGTTGYEEAGGQGLIAGINAHINCHGGAPFTLGRDEAYICLLYTSPSPRDRSVS
;
A
#
# COMPACT_ATOMS: atom_id res chain seq x y z
N MET A 1 -5.67 23.27 -14.94
CA MET A 1 -6.61 22.15 -14.90
C MET A 1 -7.83 22.51 -15.73
N GLU A 2 -7.70 22.22 -17.02
CA GLU A 2 -8.65 22.71 -18.05
C GLU A 2 -10.05 22.09 -17.93
N LEU A 3 -10.21 20.94 -17.26
CA LEU A 3 -11.49 20.22 -17.14
C LEU A 3 -12.24 20.50 -15.83
N GLY A 4 -11.72 21.39 -14.97
CA GLY A 4 -12.41 21.84 -13.76
C GLY A 4 -12.38 20.89 -12.57
N PHE A 5 -11.60 19.79 -12.61
CA PHE A 5 -11.45 18.90 -11.47
C PHE A 5 -10.52 19.48 -10.39
N THR A 6 -10.91 19.31 -9.14
CA THR A 6 -10.04 19.58 -7.98
C THR A 6 -9.15 18.38 -7.74
N ALA A 7 -7.85 18.58 -7.85
CA ALA A 7 -6.84 17.55 -7.58
C ALA A 7 -6.12 17.83 -6.25
N GLY A 8 -5.75 16.78 -5.56
CA GLY A 8 -4.84 16.79 -4.42
C GLY A 8 -3.61 15.92 -4.72
N ARG A 9 -2.64 15.94 -3.79
CA ARG A 9 -1.45 15.06 -3.86
C ARG A 9 -1.32 14.26 -2.57
N MET A 10 -0.95 12.99 -2.74
CA MET A 10 -0.57 12.09 -1.66
C MET A 10 0.90 11.73 -1.75
N LYS A 11 1.51 11.39 -0.62
CA LYS A 11 2.90 10.96 -0.52
C LYS A 11 3.02 9.62 0.16
N THR A 12 4.00 8.81 -0.27
CA THR A 12 4.39 7.59 0.43
C THR A 12 5.87 7.26 0.17
N GLY A 13 6.41 6.31 0.94
CA GLY A 13 7.67 5.66 0.61
C GLY A 13 7.41 4.37 -0.16
N THR A 14 8.44 3.85 -0.83
CA THR A 14 8.40 2.54 -1.46
C THR A 14 9.21 1.53 -0.65
N PRO A 15 8.85 0.24 -0.67
CA PRO A 15 9.62 -0.79 0.00
C PRO A 15 10.95 -1.08 -0.70
N VAL A 16 11.93 -1.47 0.11
CA VAL A 16 13.22 -1.95 -0.37
C VAL A 16 13.05 -3.30 -1.06
N ARG A 17 13.82 -3.54 -2.13
CA ARG A 17 13.98 -4.86 -2.77
C ARG A 17 15.33 -5.43 -2.42
N ILE A 18 15.34 -6.65 -1.89
CA ILE A 18 16.50 -7.30 -1.29
C ILE A 18 16.91 -8.53 -2.12
N ASP A 19 18.21 -8.76 -2.24
CA ASP A 19 18.75 -10.02 -2.78
C ASP A 19 18.56 -11.14 -1.76
N GLY A 20 17.72 -12.11 -2.07
CA GLY A 20 17.41 -13.25 -1.20
C GLY A 20 18.63 -14.08 -0.81
N ARG A 21 19.72 -14.04 -1.58
CA ARG A 21 20.98 -14.71 -1.27
C ARG A 21 21.77 -14.06 -0.12
N SER A 22 21.38 -12.85 0.27
CA SER A 22 21.97 -12.10 1.38
C SER A 22 21.09 -12.12 2.65
N ILE A 23 20.00 -12.89 2.65
CA ILE A 23 19.10 -13.03 3.79
C ILE A 23 19.50 -14.25 4.61
N HIS A 24 19.64 -14.05 5.91
CA HIS A 24 19.86 -15.12 6.88
C HIS A 24 18.50 -15.66 7.37
N PHE A 25 17.93 -16.56 6.60
CA PHE A 25 16.58 -17.11 6.87
C PHE A 25 16.49 -17.87 8.20
N GLU A 26 17.62 -18.35 8.74
CA GLU A 26 17.70 -18.96 10.07
C GLU A 26 17.37 -18.01 11.21
N GLU A 27 17.47 -16.69 10.97
CA GLU A 27 17.10 -15.61 11.91
C GLU A 27 15.69 -15.04 11.65
N ALA A 28 14.93 -15.69 10.78
CA ALA A 28 13.57 -15.27 10.42
C ALA A 28 12.56 -16.38 10.73
N THR A 29 11.31 -16.00 10.96
CA THR A 29 10.23 -16.96 11.16
C THR A 29 9.52 -17.26 9.85
N GLU A 30 9.59 -18.52 9.40
CA GLU A 30 8.93 -18.95 8.16
C GLU A 30 7.41 -18.91 8.33
N GLN A 31 6.74 -18.32 7.35
CA GLN A 31 5.29 -18.33 7.19
C GLN A 31 4.93 -19.12 5.94
N ARG A 32 4.53 -20.36 6.13
CA ARG A 32 4.09 -21.23 5.04
C ARG A 32 2.69 -20.85 4.60
N GLY A 33 2.39 -21.10 3.32
CA GLY A 33 1.02 -21.10 2.84
C GLY A 33 0.19 -22.22 3.49
N GLU A 34 -1.11 -22.12 3.39
CA GLU A 34 -2.04 -23.15 3.87
C GLU A 34 -1.90 -24.42 3.04
N ASP A 35 -1.83 -25.58 3.72
CA ASP A 35 -1.83 -26.88 3.05
C ASP A 35 -3.20 -27.18 2.41
N ASP A 36 -4.24 -26.58 2.97
CA ASP A 36 -5.62 -26.72 2.58
C ASP A 36 -6.07 -25.46 1.81
N PHE A 37 -5.95 -25.51 0.48
CA PHE A 37 -6.27 -24.34 -0.35
C PHE A 37 -7.77 -24.08 -0.38
N HIS A 38 -8.20 -23.03 0.30
CA HIS A 38 -9.55 -22.50 0.23
C HIS A 38 -9.64 -21.39 -0.83
N LYS A 39 -10.43 -21.65 -1.88
CA LYS A 39 -10.67 -20.65 -2.92
C LYS A 39 -11.52 -19.48 -2.38
N PHE A 40 -11.24 -18.28 -2.86
CA PHE A 40 -12.07 -17.09 -2.58
C PHE A 40 -13.31 -16.99 -3.47
N SER A 41 -13.39 -17.81 -4.53
CA SER A 41 -14.52 -17.82 -5.47
C SER A 41 -15.58 -18.84 -5.05
N PHE A 42 -16.87 -18.48 -5.21
CA PHE A 42 -18.00 -19.41 -5.08
C PHE A 42 -18.19 -20.30 -6.31
N LEU A 43 -17.55 -19.96 -7.45
CA LEU A 43 -17.63 -20.76 -8.67
C LEU A 43 -16.81 -22.03 -8.53
N ASP A 44 -17.32 -23.13 -9.14
CA ASP A 44 -16.55 -24.36 -9.25
C ASP A 44 -15.37 -24.13 -10.19
N PHE A 45 -14.17 -24.40 -9.70
CA PHE A 45 -12.98 -24.41 -10.52
C PHE A 45 -12.00 -25.46 -10.03
N GLN A 46 -11.20 -25.98 -10.95
CA GLN A 46 -10.11 -26.88 -10.61
C GLN A 46 -8.89 -26.04 -10.26
N PRO A 47 -8.41 -26.05 -9.00
CA PRO A 47 -7.22 -25.33 -8.65
C PRO A 47 -6.02 -25.87 -9.45
N ARG A 48 -5.26 -24.98 -10.06
CA ARG A 48 -3.95 -25.38 -10.59
C ARG A 48 -3.00 -25.54 -9.40
N PRO A 49 -2.33 -26.66 -9.25
CA PRO A 49 -1.34 -26.84 -8.19
C PRO A 49 -0.19 -25.84 -8.45
N LEU A 50 -0.16 -24.74 -7.71
CA LEU A 50 0.96 -23.83 -7.70
C LEU A 50 1.94 -24.27 -6.63
N LYS A 51 3.24 -24.19 -6.92
CA LYS A 51 4.27 -24.39 -5.91
C LYS A 51 4.15 -23.26 -4.89
N GLN A 52 3.76 -23.60 -3.67
CA GLN A 52 3.69 -22.63 -2.58
C GLN A 52 5.08 -22.09 -2.25
N ARG A 53 5.16 -20.80 -1.99
CA ARG A 53 6.36 -20.12 -1.50
C ARG A 53 6.05 -19.49 -0.17
N SER A 54 6.96 -19.68 0.78
CA SER A 54 6.83 -19.08 2.10
C SER A 54 7.19 -17.60 2.06
N CYS A 55 6.51 -16.81 2.88
CA CYS A 55 6.98 -15.53 3.35
C CYS A 55 7.76 -15.71 4.66
N TRP A 56 8.48 -14.70 5.09
CA TRP A 56 9.25 -14.76 6.31
C TRP A 56 9.04 -13.52 7.14
N THR A 57 8.82 -13.69 8.44
CA THR A 57 8.63 -12.58 9.37
C THR A 57 9.94 -12.25 10.07
N ILE A 58 10.27 -10.96 10.10
CA ILE A 58 11.37 -10.38 10.85
C ILE A 58 10.89 -9.12 11.56
N TYR A 59 11.69 -8.57 12.44
CA TYR A 59 11.34 -7.39 13.23
C TYR A 59 12.46 -6.36 13.20
N THR A 60 12.09 -5.08 13.23
CA THR A 60 13.02 -4.01 13.59
C THR A 60 13.37 -4.09 15.08
N ASN A 61 14.35 -3.33 15.52
CA ASN A 61 14.74 -3.19 16.91
C ASN A 61 15.04 -1.71 17.23
N GLU A 62 15.41 -1.40 18.46
CA GLU A 62 15.67 -0.03 18.91
C GLU A 62 16.84 0.62 18.15
N GLN A 63 17.89 -0.16 17.81
CA GLN A 63 19.05 0.34 17.04
C GLN A 63 18.61 0.78 15.63
N VAL A 64 17.76 -0.02 14.98
CA VAL A 64 17.12 0.36 13.71
C VAL A 64 16.36 1.68 13.86
N HIS A 65 15.55 1.80 14.91
CA HIS A 65 14.74 3.00 15.14
C HIS A 65 15.60 4.23 15.39
N ASP A 66 16.71 4.11 16.12
CA ASP A 66 17.62 5.22 16.39
C ASP A 66 18.32 5.71 15.12
N ILE A 67 18.77 4.79 14.25
CA ILE A 67 19.34 5.15 12.95
C ILE A 67 18.32 5.87 12.08
N LEU A 68 17.08 5.34 12.02
CA LEU A 68 16.02 5.96 11.23
C LEU A 68 15.61 7.32 11.78
N ARG A 69 15.51 7.49 13.12
CA ARG A 69 15.21 8.79 13.75
C ARG A 69 16.30 9.83 13.45
N ALA A 70 17.57 9.42 13.52
CA ALA A 70 18.68 10.30 13.17
C ALA A 70 18.64 10.73 11.70
N GLY A 71 18.12 9.90 10.83
CA GLY A 71 17.98 10.17 9.39
C GLY A 71 16.77 11.01 8.98
N LEU A 72 15.81 11.27 9.88
CA LEU A 72 14.57 12.00 9.51
C LEU A 72 14.82 13.37 8.85
N PRO A 73 15.82 14.18 9.26
CA PRO A 73 16.10 15.43 8.57
C PRO A 73 16.47 15.28 7.09
N ASP A 74 16.94 14.12 6.68
CA ASP A 74 17.32 13.82 5.29
C ASP A 74 16.18 13.16 4.50
N SER A 75 15.06 12.86 5.14
CA SER A 75 13.88 12.30 4.48
C SER A 75 13.08 13.37 3.75
N PRO A 76 12.81 13.25 2.43
CA PRO A 76 11.93 14.16 1.70
C PRO A 76 10.52 14.26 2.28
N LEU A 77 10.07 13.23 3.00
CA LEU A 77 8.75 13.22 3.66
C LEU A 77 8.72 14.08 4.93
N TYR A 78 9.89 14.37 5.54
CA TYR A 78 10.01 15.07 6.83
C TYR A 78 10.80 16.36 6.75
N ASN A 79 11.63 16.58 5.75
CA ASN A 79 12.45 17.80 5.60
C ASN A 79 11.73 18.98 4.93
N GLY A 80 10.43 18.82 4.60
CA GLY A 80 9.61 19.86 3.98
C GLY A 80 9.65 19.90 2.45
N GLN A 81 10.42 19.03 1.78
CA GLN A 81 10.43 18.94 0.33
C GLN A 81 9.08 18.46 -0.20
N ILE A 82 8.49 17.47 0.47
CA ILE A 82 7.18 16.91 0.12
C ILE A 82 6.19 17.32 1.20
N GLN A 83 5.19 18.14 0.84
CA GLN A 83 4.16 18.65 1.74
C GLN A 83 2.81 17.97 1.58
N SER A 84 2.72 16.98 0.69
CA SER A 84 1.49 16.21 0.43
C SER A 84 1.06 15.40 1.66
N ILE A 85 -0.22 15.03 1.71
CA ILE A 85 -0.77 14.19 2.79
C ILE A 85 -0.32 12.74 2.61
N GLY A 86 -0.09 12.04 3.72
CA GLY A 86 0.16 10.60 3.70
C GLY A 86 -1.10 9.79 3.42
N PRO A 87 -1.01 8.63 2.77
CA PRO A 87 -2.14 7.74 2.57
C PRO A 87 -2.56 7.10 3.92
N ARG A 88 -3.83 6.74 4.02
CA ARG A 88 -4.37 6.07 5.21
C ARG A 88 -3.72 4.71 5.48
N TYR A 89 -3.47 3.95 4.42
CA TYR A 89 -2.82 2.65 4.46
C TYR A 89 -1.40 2.76 3.88
N CYS A 90 -0.50 1.87 4.31
CA CYS A 90 0.91 1.86 3.92
C CYS A 90 1.75 3.05 4.43
N PRO A 91 1.77 3.32 5.74
CA PRO A 91 2.70 4.31 6.29
C PRO A 91 4.14 3.87 6.04
N SER A 92 5.04 4.83 5.76
CA SER A 92 6.48 4.54 5.70
C SER A 92 7.00 4.12 7.08
N ILE A 93 8.18 3.50 7.12
CA ILE A 93 8.79 3.10 8.40
C ILE A 93 9.08 4.35 9.25
N GLU A 94 9.45 5.48 8.64
CA GLU A 94 9.63 6.74 9.32
C GLU A 94 8.34 7.19 10.01
N THR A 95 7.22 7.08 9.32
CA THR A 95 5.91 7.42 9.88
C THR A 95 5.56 6.52 11.07
N LYS A 96 5.87 5.23 10.98
CA LYS A 96 5.61 4.29 12.08
C LYS A 96 6.40 4.66 13.34
N ILE A 97 7.71 4.94 13.23
CA ILE A 97 8.55 5.27 14.38
C ILE A 97 8.25 6.65 14.98
N VAL A 98 7.74 7.58 14.17
CA VAL A 98 7.31 8.91 14.66
C VAL A 98 5.95 8.81 15.36
N THR A 99 5.01 8.06 14.77
CA THR A 99 3.65 7.92 15.31
C THR A 99 3.60 7.03 16.56
N PHE A 100 4.47 6.03 16.63
CA PHE A 100 4.52 5.04 17.71
C PHE A 100 5.91 5.02 18.38
N PRO A 101 6.33 6.12 19.04
CA PRO A 101 7.69 6.28 19.56
C PRO A 101 8.06 5.27 20.64
N ASP A 102 7.06 4.76 21.38
CA ASP A 102 7.24 3.81 22.48
C ASP A 102 7.35 2.36 22.04
N LYS A 103 7.13 2.08 20.75
CA LYS A 103 7.31 0.73 20.20
C LYS A 103 8.79 0.44 20.00
N THR A 104 9.25 -0.68 20.54
CA THR A 104 10.63 -1.16 20.41
C THR A 104 10.88 -1.93 19.13
N GLU A 105 9.81 -2.41 18.48
CA GLU A 105 9.87 -3.20 17.25
C GLU A 105 8.68 -2.98 16.33
N HIS A 106 8.89 -3.17 15.04
CA HIS A 106 7.85 -3.25 14.02
C HIS A 106 8.03 -4.51 13.21
N GLN A 107 6.95 -5.22 12.97
CA GLN A 107 6.93 -6.42 12.13
C GLN A 107 7.17 -6.05 10.67
N LEU A 108 8.00 -6.85 10.01
CA LEU A 108 8.31 -6.79 8.58
C LEU A 108 8.12 -8.17 7.97
N PHE A 109 7.80 -8.21 6.67
CA PHE A 109 7.68 -9.45 5.93
C PHE A 109 8.64 -9.45 4.74
N LEU A 110 9.36 -10.55 4.59
CA LEU A 110 10.15 -10.87 3.41
C LEU A 110 9.27 -11.68 2.47
N GLU A 111 8.90 -11.10 1.37
CA GLU A 111 7.97 -11.68 0.40
C GLU A 111 8.70 -11.93 -0.93
N PRO A 112 8.74 -13.18 -1.45
CA PRO A 112 9.39 -13.44 -2.73
C PRO A 112 8.60 -12.77 -3.86
N GLU A 113 9.28 -12.00 -4.71
CA GLU A 113 8.66 -11.27 -5.83
C GLU A 113 8.19 -12.19 -6.97
N GLY A 114 8.60 -13.45 -6.99
CA GLY A 114 8.19 -14.41 -8.01
C GLY A 114 8.88 -15.76 -7.89
N GLU A 115 8.49 -16.71 -8.75
CA GLU A 115 8.95 -18.09 -8.67
C GLU A 115 10.43 -18.28 -9.01
N THR A 116 10.95 -17.48 -9.92
CA THR A 116 12.29 -17.67 -10.52
C THR A 116 13.29 -16.57 -10.15
N THR A 117 12.84 -15.55 -9.43
CA THR A 117 13.71 -14.44 -8.99
C THR A 117 14.29 -14.67 -7.59
N GLN A 118 15.44 -14.06 -7.32
CA GLN A 118 16.02 -13.94 -5.99
C GLN A 118 15.65 -12.62 -5.31
N GLU A 119 14.73 -11.86 -5.89
CA GLU A 119 14.30 -10.58 -5.38
C GLU A 119 13.19 -10.78 -4.33
N TYR A 120 13.41 -10.18 -3.17
CA TYR A 120 12.45 -10.16 -2.06
C TYR A 120 11.96 -8.74 -1.81
N TYR A 121 10.67 -8.61 -1.66
CA TYR A 121 9.98 -7.39 -1.24
C TYR A 121 9.99 -7.32 0.28
N LEU A 122 10.50 -6.21 0.84
CA LEU A 122 10.50 -6.01 2.27
C LEU A 122 9.25 -5.23 2.70
N ASN A 123 8.15 -5.95 2.87
CA ASN A 123 6.89 -5.35 3.30
C ASN A 123 7.00 -4.80 4.73
N GLY A 124 6.47 -3.60 4.92
CA GLY A 124 6.50 -2.90 6.21
C GLY A 124 7.70 -1.96 6.39
N PHE A 125 8.71 -2.00 5.50
CA PHE A 125 9.86 -1.10 5.47
C PHE A 125 9.85 -0.22 4.21
N SER A 126 8.72 0.45 3.95
CA SER A 126 8.68 1.52 2.96
C SER A 126 9.44 2.72 3.50
N SER A 127 10.36 3.29 2.72
CA SER A 127 11.22 4.38 3.16
C SER A 127 11.47 5.41 2.08
N SER A 128 11.78 6.63 2.49
CA SER A 128 12.23 7.72 1.63
C SER A 128 13.62 8.24 2.03
N LEU A 129 14.24 7.61 3.02
CA LEU A 129 15.55 7.97 3.53
C LEU A 129 16.66 7.72 2.49
N PRO A 130 17.80 8.40 2.59
CA PRO A 130 18.99 8.11 1.80
C PRO A 130 19.41 6.65 1.89
N LEU A 131 20.01 6.13 0.80
CA LEU A 131 20.39 4.73 0.69
C LEU A 131 21.31 4.26 1.82
N ASP A 132 22.29 5.08 2.20
CA ASP A 132 23.26 4.73 3.26
C ASP A 132 22.59 4.58 4.62
N ILE A 133 21.55 5.35 4.91
CA ILE A 133 20.74 5.23 6.13
C ILE A 133 19.89 3.95 6.06
N GLN A 134 19.27 3.67 4.91
CA GLN A 134 18.50 2.44 4.73
C GLN A 134 19.38 1.20 4.93
N VAL A 135 20.58 1.18 4.32
CA VAL A 135 21.53 0.05 4.48
C VAL A 135 21.93 -0.13 5.93
N LYS A 136 22.37 0.94 6.60
CA LYS A 136 22.77 0.89 8.03
C LYS A 136 21.63 0.37 8.91
N ALA A 137 20.42 0.88 8.72
CA ALA A 137 19.26 0.46 9.50
C ALA A 137 18.93 -1.01 9.26
N LEU A 138 18.95 -1.48 8.02
CA LEU A 138 18.65 -2.87 7.68
C LEU A 138 19.72 -3.83 8.23
N GLN A 139 20.99 -3.44 8.25
CA GLN A 139 22.09 -4.27 8.78
C GLN A 139 21.98 -4.52 10.29
N GLU A 140 21.24 -3.70 11.04
CA GLU A 140 20.97 -3.94 12.47
C GLU A 140 19.88 -4.99 12.71
N ILE A 141 19.21 -5.47 11.65
CA ILE A 141 18.27 -6.59 11.74
C ILE A 141 19.06 -7.90 11.57
N PRO A 142 19.05 -8.84 12.52
CA PRO A 142 19.87 -10.06 12.46
C PRO A 142 19.78 -10.82 11.13
N ALA A 143 18.57 -10.99 10.61
CA ALA A 143 18.34 -11.65 9.33
C ALA A 143 18.91 -10.89 8.11
N LEU A 144 19.24 -9.61 8.25
CA LEU A 144 19.65 -8.71 7.18
C LEU A 144 21.05 -8.12 7.38
N ARG A 145 21.85 -8.67 8.31
CA ARG A 145 23.20 -8.16 8.65
C ARG A 145 24.15 -8.05 7.44
N ASP A 146 23.99 -8.88 6.43
CA ASP A 146 24.77 -8.88 5.19
C ASP A 146 23.94 -8.45 3.96
N VAL A 147 22.88 -7.66 4.18
CA VAL A 147 21.89 -7.30 3.18
C VAL A 147 22.49 -6.68 1.93
N ARG A 148 22.06 -7.14 0.78
CA ARG A 148 22.28 -6.52 -0.53
C ARG A 148 20.97 -6.03 -1.10
N ILE A 149 20.96 -4.77 -1.50
CA ILE A 149 19.75 -4.11 -2.00
C ILE A 149 19.78 -4.09 -3.52
N TYR A 150 18.76 -4.62 -4.17
CA TYR A 150 18.55 -4.46 -5.61
C TYR A 150 17.96 -3.07 -5.92
N ARG A 151 16.99 -2.62 -5.12
CA ARG A 151 16.37 -1.31 -5.25
C ARG A 151 16.11 -0.73 -3.87
N PRO A 152 16.62 0.48 -3.58
CA PRO A 152 16.30 1.17 -2.34
C PRO A 152 14.84 1.61 -2.32
N GLY A 153 14.32 1.89 -1.13
CA GLY A 153 13.10 2.66 -0.97
C GLY A 153 13.31 4.11 -1.44
N TYR A 154 12.25 4.74 -1.92
CA TYR A 154 12.24 6.14 -2.35
C TYR A 154 10.88 6.77 -2.13
N ALA A 155 10.84 8.10 -2.03
CA ALA A 155 9.60 8.84 -1.91
C ALA A 155 8.83 8.85 -3.23
N ILE A 156 7.51 8.72 -3.13
CA ILE A 156 6.58 8.91 -4.24
C ILE A 156 5.55 9.96 -3.86
N GLU A 157 5.25 10.85 -4.80
CA GLU A 157 4.03 11.64 -4.80
C GLU A 157 3.16 11.23 -5.98
N TYR A 158 1.85 11.25 -5.77
CA TYR A 158 0.89 10.98 -6.83
C TYR A 158 -0.35 11.86 -6.69
N ASP A 159 -0.95 12.17 -7.83
CA ASP A 159 -2.19 12.95 -7.89
C ASP A 159 -3.40 12.08 -7.59
N TYR A 160 -4.38 12.66 -6.92
CA TYR A 160 -5.71 12.09 -6.79
C TYR A 160 -6.76 13.18 -6.99
N PHE A 161 -7.97 12.79 -7.30
CA PHE A 161 -9.11 13.67 -7.37
C PHE A 161 -10.03 13.42 -6.18
N ASP A 162 -10.55 14.52 -5.61
CA ASP A 162 -11.50 14.43 -4.50
C ASP A 162 -12.72 13.60 -4.93
N PRO A 163 -13.01 12.47 -4.25
CA PRO A 163 -14.12 11.60 -4.61
C PRO A 163 -15.49 12.24 -4.47
N THR A 164 -15.61 13.36 -3.77
CA THR A 164 -16.87 14.14 -3.72
C THR A 164 -17.31 14.68 -5.09
N GLN A 165 -16.40 14.67 -6.08
CA GLN A 165 -16.66 15.05 -7.47
C GLN A 165 -17.31 13.93 -8.31
N LEU A 166 -17.52 12.75 -7.72
CA LEU A 166 -18.17 11.63 -8.38
C LEU A 166 -19.60 11.42 -7.88
N ASN A 167 -20.42 10.81 -8.70
CA ASN A 167 -21.68 10.22 -8.31
C ASN A 167 -21.47 8.85 -7.65
N HIS A 168 -22.47 8.27 -7.02
CA HIS A 168 -22.36 6.97 -6.34
C HIS A 168 -22.09 5.79 -7.30
N ASN A 169 -22.31 5.97 -8.59
CA ASN A 169 -21.97 5.02 -9.64
C ASN A 169 -20.53 5.19 -10.16
N LEU A 170 -19.71 6.06 -9.53
CA LEU A 170 -18.35 6.43 -9.89
C LEU A 170 -18.20 7.27 -11.16
N GLU A 171 -19.30 7.71 -11.77
CA GLU A 171 -19.28 8.69 -12.85
C GLU A 171 -18.94 10.08 -12.32
N THR A 172 -18.13 10.84 -13.05
CA THR A 172 -17.79 12.20 -12.65
C THR A 172 -19.01 13.13 -12.80
N LYS A 173 -19.19 14.06 -11.84
CA LYS A 173 -20.27 15.05 -11.90
C LYS A 173 -20.10 16.10 -13.00
N GLN A 174 -18.85 16.28 -13.45
CA GLN A 174 -18.47 17.35 -14.39
C GLN A 174 -18.48 16.90 -15.84
N ILE A 175 -18.19 15.63 -16.09
CA ILE A 175 -18.09 15.10 -17.47
C ILE A 175 -18.88 13.78 -17.51
N SER A 176 -19.94 13.77 -18.31
CA SER A 176 -20.74 12.57 -18.53
C SER A 176 -19.92 11.47 -19.22
N ASN A 177 -20.19 10.22 -18.88
CA ASN A 177 -19.52 9.04 -19.40
C ASN A 177 -18.03 8.89 -18.99
N LEU A 178 -17.55 9.71 -18.05
CA LEU A 178 -16.21 9.56 -17.48
C LEU A 178 -16.31 9.00 -16.06
N PHE A 179 -15.66 7.86 -15.83
CA PHE A 179 -15.66 7.15 -14.56
C PHE A 179 -14.26 7.13 -13.97
N PHE A 180 -14.14 7.39 -12.66
CA PHE A 180 -12.87 7.28 -11.93
C PHE A 180 -12.94 6.10 -10.96
N ALA A 181 -11.86 5.31 -10.88
CA ALA A 181 -11.79 4.16 -9.99
C ALA A 181 -10.37 3.93 -9.47
N GLY A 182 -10.25 3.53 -8.22
CA GLY A 182 -8.99 3.13 -7.62
C GLY A 182 -8.15 4.31 -7.11
N GLN A 183 -6.84 4.26 -7.31
CA GLN A 183 -5.89 5.22 -6.75
C GLN A 183 -6.18 6.68 -7.15
N ILE A 184 -6.74 6.91 -8.32
CA ILE A 184 -7.14 8.24 -8.79
C ILE A 184 -8.16 8.92 -7.85
N ASN A 185 -8.91 8.13 -7.08
CA ASN A 185 -9.89 8.60 -6.09
C ASN A 185 -9.27 8.73 -4.66
N GLY A 186 -7.95 8.60 -4.53
CA GLY A 186 -7.28 8.57 -3.24
C GLY A 186 -7.38 7.22 -2.50
N THR A 187 -7.90 6.17 -3.16
CA THR A 187 -8.01 4.82 -2.62
C THR A 187 -6.66 4.11 -2.70
N THR A 188 -6.15 3.64 -1.56
CA THR A 188 -4.82 3.02 -1.47
C THR A 188 -4.85 1.52 -1.18
N GLY A 189 -5.99 0.95 -0.78
CA GLY A 189 -6.16 -0.51 -0.66
C GLY A 189 -6.42 -1.15 -2.02
N TYR A 190 -5.76 -2.29 -2.30
CA TYR A 190 -5.86 -2.96 -3.60
C TYR A 190 -7.25 -3.52 -3.86
N GLU A 191 -7.85 -4.11 -2.84
CA GLU A 191 -9.17 -4.72 -2.92
C GLU A 191 -10.26 -3.69 -3.22
N GLU A 192 -10.21 -2.56 -2.53
CA GLU A 192 -11.16 -1.47 -2.74
C GLU A 192 -10.97 -0.85 -4.13
N ALA A 193 -9.70 -0.68 -4.56
CA ALA A 193 -9.40 -0.15 -5.89
C ALA A 193 -9.92 -1.09 -6.99
N GLY A 194 -9.71 -2.40 -6.83
CA GLY A 194 -10.26 -3.43 -7.73
C GLY A 194 -11.77 -3.43 -7.76
N GLY A 195 -12.41 -3.36 -6.58
CA GLY A 195 -13.86 -3.25 -6.44
C GLY A 195 -14.42 -2.02 -7.12
N GLN A 196 -13.79 -0.85 -6.95
CA GLN A 196 -14.19 0.38 -7.64
C GLN A 196 -14.08 0.21 -9.17
N GLY A 197 -13.01 -0.42 -9.67
CA GLY A 197 -12.84 -0.70 -11.09
C GLY A 197 -13.98 -1.55 -11.64
N LEU A 198 -14.41 -2.59 -10.90
CA LEU A 198 -15.54 -3.43 -11.27
C LEU A 198 -16.84 -2.62 -11.36
N ILE A 199 -17.15 -1.83 -10.33
CA ILE A 199 -18.37 -1.00 -10.29
C ILE A 199 -18.35 0.06 -11.40
N ALA A 200 -17.24 0.72 -11.64
CA ALA A 200 -17.11 1.69 -12.72
C ALA A 200 -17.32 1.03 -14.09
N GLY A 201 -16.74 -0.16 -14.32
CA GLY A 201 -16.92 -0.91 -15.56
C GLY A 201 -18.36 -1.34 -15.79
N ILE A 202 -19.06 -1.84 -14.75
CA ILE A 202 -20.48 -2.20 -14.80
C ILE A 202 -21.32 -0.96 -15.18
N ASN A 203 -21.09 0.16 -14.52
CA ASN A 203 -21.86 1.39 -14.77
C ASN A 203 -21.57 2.00 -16.15
N ALA A 204 -20.32 1.94 -16.60
CA ALA A 204 -19.96 2.37 -17.96
C ALA A 204 -20.73 1.53 -19.02
N HIS A 205 -20.81 0.20 -18.83
CA HIS A 205 -21.59 -0.68 -19.70
C HIS A 205 -23.10 -0.33 -19.64
N ILE A 206 -23.66 -0.22 -18.45
CA ILE A 206 -25.07 0.14 -18.26
C ILE A 206 -25.39 1.46 -18.94
N ASN A 207 -24.52 2.46 -18.77
CA ASN A 207 -24.72 3.79 -19.35
C ASN A 207 -24.74 3.75 -20.88
N CYS A 208 -23.86 2.98 -21.50
CA CYS A 208 -23.84 2.78 -22.96
C CYS A 208 -25.14 2.16 -23.50
N HIS A 209 -25.90 1.44 -22.65
CA HIS A 209 -27.14 0.77 -23.04
C HIS A 209 -28.41 1.49 -22.52
N GLY A 210 -28.26 2.68 -21.93
CA GLY A 210 -29.37 3.49 -21.43
C GLY A 210 -30.09 2.90 -20.22
N GLY A 211 -29.39 2.05 -19.43
CA GLY A 211 -29.91 1.45 -18.20
C GLY A 211 -29.81 2.37 -16.98
N ALA A 212 -30.50 2.03 -15.90
CA ALA A 212 -30.40 2.74 -14.64
C ALA A 212 -29.05 2.44 -13.95
N PRO A 213 -28.37 3.45 -13.34
CA PRO A 213 -27.10 3.25 -12.66
C PRO A 213 -27.19 2.18 -11.57
N PHE A 214 -26.18 1.33 -11.50
CA PHE A 214 -25.98 0.35 -10.43
C PHE A 214 -25.20 1.01 -9.29
N THR A 215 -25.78 1.03 -8.11
CA THR A 215 -25.16 1.56 -6.88
C THR A 215 -25.32 0.56 -5.76
N LEU A 216 -24.33 0.49 -4.88
CA LEU A 216 -24.36 -0.33 -3.68
C LEU A 216 -24.51 0.56 -2.44
N GLY A 217 -25.34 0.12 -1.49
CA GLY A 217 -25.46 0.72 -0.19
C GLY A 217 -24.21 0.48 0.66
N ARG A 218 -24.03 1.29 1.69
CA ARG A 218 -22.86 1.20 2.60
C ARG A 218 -22.81 -0.12 3.37
N ASP A 219 -23.95 -0.74 3.58
CA ASP A 219 -24.15 -2.03 4.23
C ASP A 219 -24.04 -3.22 3.26
N GLU A 220 -24.01 -2.96 1.96
CA GLU A 220 -23.98 -4.00 0.93
C GLU A 220 -22.54 -4.33 0.49
N ALA A 221 -21.62 -3.36 0.53
CA ALA A 221 -20.26 -3.59 0.13
C ALA A 221 -19.26 -2.60 0.75
N TYR A 222 -18.04 -3.09 1.03
CA TYR A 222 -16.93 -2.30 1.56
C TYR A 222 -16.49 -1.17 0.61
N ILE A 223 -16.71 -1.33 -0.68
CA ILE A 223 -16.38 -0.37 -1.75
C ILE A 223 -16.97 1.02 -1.53
N CYS A 224 -18.13 1.08 -0.88
CA CYS A 224 -18.85 2.34 -0.61
C CYS A 224 -18.27 3.18 0.53
N LEU A 225 -17.33 2.67 1.32
CA LEU A 225 -16.84 3.37 2.52
C LEU A 225 -16.07 4.66 2.22
N LEU A 226 -15.56 4.83 1.02
CA LEU A 226 -14.80 6.03 0.61
C LEU A 226 -15.69 7.23 0.32
N TYR A 227 -16.98 7.00 0.11
CA TYR A 227 -17.89 8.02 -0.43
C TYR A 227 -18.71 8.76 0.60
N THR A 228 -19.07 8.13 1.69
CA THR A 228 -20.29 8.51 2.37
C THR A 228 -20.15 9.07 3.75
N SER A 229 -19.00 9.11 4.33
CA SER A 229 -18.68 9.84 5.56
C SER A 229 -17.31 9.41 6.08
N PRO A 230 -16.51 10.30 6.63
CA PRO A 230 -15.43 9.89 7.50
C PRO A 230 -16.02 9.00 8.59
N SER A 231 -15.46 7.82 8.77
CA SER A 231 -15.75 6.96 9.92
C SER A 231 -15.60 7.79 11.20
N PRO A 232 -16.33 7.51 12.28
CA PRO A 232 -16.10 8.17 13.57
C PRO A 232 -14.63 8.13 14.01
N ARG A 233 -13.86 7.15 13.54
CA ARG A 233 -12.39 7.07 13.75
C ARG A 233 -11.61 8.09 12.92
N ASP A 234 -12.14 8.56 11.80
CA ASP A 234 -11.49 9.55 10.94
C ASP A 234 -11.66 10.98 11.45
N ARG A 235 -12.57 11.21 12.40
CA ARG A 235 -12.77 12.50 13.06
C ARG A 235 -11.77 12.77 14.21
N SER A 236 -10.97 11.78 14.58
CA SER A 236 -9.99 11.91 15.67
C SER A 236 -8.59 12.31 15.19
N VAL A 237 -8.44 12.69 13.93
CA VAL A 237 -7.18 13.15 13.34
C VAL A 237 -7.41 14.55 12.75
N SER A 238 -7.75 15.47 13.63
CA SER A 238 -7.71 16.91 13.35
C SER A 238 -6.96 17.62 14.46
#